data_549c987bce805ebd588884b59b0e4b6a
#
_entry.id   549c987bce805ebd588884b59b0e4b6a
#
_cell.length_a   1.000
_cell.length_b   1.000
_cell.length_c   1.000
_cell.angle_alpha   90.00
_cell.angle_beta   90.00
_cell.angle_gamma   90.00
#
_symmetry.space_group_name_H-M   'P 1'
#
loop_
_entity.id
_entity.type
_entity.pdbx_description
1 polymer ?
#
loop_
_entity_poly.entity_id
_entity_poly.type
_entity_poly.pdbx_seq_one_letter_code
_entity_poly.pdbx_strand_id
1 'polypeptide(L)'
;LKENVSFSRYGKAFQEGLVQIIFEDRPFADQITEVLNTNFLELEYLRVFVEKIINYRDRYGTHPSSEAVITMLRTELDEEDDVVRKQVREYFAKISSKEVTDIKYIKDQSLDFCRKQNLKEAMMKSVGLLQSCSFDEISKTINDSLKLGSDNDFGYDYMADFEERFIPKHRLPVTTGWKQIDDICGGGLGKSELGVVIAPTGAGKSFCLVHLGAQGLREGKVVVHYTLELGDTIIATRYDSCLTGYPLSDIINFKDEVYEEIKDIEGKLIVKEYPTKSASTNTIKSHLNKLIKRGIKPGMIIVDYADLLKPVVVRKEKRNELESIYEELRGISTEFGCPIWTASQTNRSGLNAEVITMEQISEAFNKCFVADFIFSVSRTIEDKQNNQGKIFIAKNRNGPDGMIYDIFMDPSNACIKVMPKTIIANGTMPMNPVALTAPAQKDLLQNKYEKFRKRK
;
A
#
# COMPACT_ATOMS: atom_id res chain seq x y z
N LEU A 1 16.24 -26.17 29.56
CA LEU A 1 16.59 -24.81 30.02
C LEU A 1 15.30 -24.10 30.39
N LYS A 2 14.99 -23.96 31.69
CA LYS A 2 13.95 -23.07 32.19
C LYS A 2 14.49 -21.63 32.00
N GLU A 3 14.24 -21.03 30.89
CA GLU A 3 14.49 -19.60 30.69
C GLU A 3 13.51 -18.79 31.55
N ASN A 4 14.01 -17.85 32.32
CA ASN A 4 13.21 -16.92 33.10
C ASN A 4 12.26 -16.13 32.17
N VAL A 5 10.97 -16.44 32.30
CA VAL A 5 9.89 -15.78 31.54
C VAL A 5 9.49 -14.46 32.19
N SER A 6 10.26 -13.96 33.15
CA SER A 6 9.93 -12.72 33.91
C SER A 6 11.10 -11.76 33.97
N PHE A 7 10.82 -10.53 34.42
CA PHE A 7 11.83 -9.51 34.69
C PHE A 7 12.72 -9.77 35.90
N SER A 8 12.63 -10.96 36.52
CA SER A 8 13.41 -11.33 37.73
C SER A 8 14.91 -11.08 37.56
N ARG A 9 15.46 -11.40 36.39
CA ARG A 9 16.90 -11.19 36.09
C ARG A 9 17.37 -9.74 36.20
N TYR A 10 16.46 -8.75 36.04
CA TYR A 10 16.79 -7.33 36.14
C TYR A 10 16.66 -6.78 37.56
N GLY A 11 16.09 -7.56 38.48
CA GLY A 11 15.92 -7.22 39.87
C GLY A 11 14.75 -6.28 40.17
N LYS A 12 14.53 -6.06 41.49
CA LYS A 12 13.40 -5.26 42.00
C LYS A 12 13.42 -3.78 41.54
N ALA A 13 14.60 -3.15 41.63
CA ALA A 13 14.73 -1.72 41.29
C ALA A 13 14.38 -1.41 39.83
N PHE A 14 14.74 -2.31 38.91
CA PHE A 14 14.37 -2.20 37.50
C PHE A 14 12.86 -2.29 37.30
N GLN A 15 12.22 -3.27 37.92
CA GLN A 15 10.76 -3.47 37.81
C GLN A 15 9.99 -2.31 38.41
N GLU A 16 10.39 -1.78 39.56
CA GLU A 16 9.81 -0.59 40.15
C GLU A 16 9.99 0.64 39.25
N GLY A 17 11.18 0.84 38.66
CA GLY A 17 11.45 1.91 37.73
C GLY A 17 10.63 1.80 36.42
N LEU A 18 10.50 0.60 35.88
CA LEU A 18 9.66 0.35 34.70
C LEU A 18 8.21 0.73 34.94
N VAL A 19 7.64 0.30 36.08
CA VAL A 19 6.23 0.59 36.42
C VAL A 19 6.02 2.08 36.69
N GLN A 20 7.00 2.75 37.30
CA GLN A 20 6.96 4.22 37.48
C GLN A 20 6.98 4.93 36.11
N ILE A 21 7.83 4.53 35.16
CA ILE A 21 7.87 5.12 33.84
C ILE A 21 6.54 4.85 33.09
N ILE A 22 5.93 3.67 33.22
CA ILE A 22 4.61 3.38 32.64
C ILE A 22 3.56 4.37 33.18
N PHE A 23 3.65 4.76 34.44
CA PHE A 23 2.72 5.71 35.04
C PHE A 23 3.01 7.18 34.64
N GLU A 24 4.28 7.58 34.55
CA GLU A 24 4.68 8.97 34.34
C GLU A 24 4.79 9.37 32.85
N ASP A 25 5.14 8.42 31.98
CA ASP A 25 5.42 8.65 30.56
C ASP A 25 4.34 8.00 29.69
N ARG A 26 3.33 8.81 29.32
CA ARG A 26 2.21 8.35 28.49
C ARG A 26 2.65 7.76 27.15
N PRO A 27 3.53 8.38 26.32
CA PRO A 27 4.00 7.81 25.07
C PRO A 27 4.65 6.43 25.24
N PHE A 28 5.44 6.26 26.29
CA PHE A 28 6.03 4.96 26.60
C PHE A 28 4.99 3.95 27.07
N ALA A 29 4.02 4.40 27.90
CA ALA A 29 2.92 3.52 28.33
C ALA A 29 2.09 3.05 27.13
N ASP A 30 1.84 3.91 26.13
CA ASP A 30 1.15 3.53 24.88
C ASP A 30 1.91 2.41 24.13
N GLN A 31 3.22 2.53 24.04
CA GLN A 31 4.07 1.55 23.35
C GLN A 31 4.24 0.24 24.11
N ILE A 32 4.53 0.30 25.41
CA ILE A 32 4.87 -0.90 26.19
C ILE A 32 3.62 -1.75 26.47
N THR A 33 2.44 -1.16 26.64
CA THR A 33 1.21 -1.90 26.92
C THR A 33 0.76 -2.80 25.77
N GLU A 34 1.19 -2.53 24.54
CA GLU A 34 0.95 -3.43 23.40
C GLU A 34 1.68 -4.77 23.51
N VAL A 35 2.81 -4.78 24.20
CA VAL A 35 3.72 -5.95 24.27
C VAL A 35 3.89 -6.50 25.68
N LEU A 36 3.49 -5.76 26.71
CA LEU A 36 3.67 -6.13 28.10
C LEU A 36 2.59 -7.12 28.54
N ASN A 37 3.01 -8.32 28.90
CA ASN A 37 2.19 -9.21 29.72
C ASN A 37 2.53 -8.91 31.20
N THR A 38 1.53 -8.57 32.02
CA THR A 38 1.71 -8.23 33.43
C THR A 38 2.38 -9.36 34.22
N ASN A 39 2.20 -10.61 33.82
CA ASN A 39 2.89 -11.78 34.38
C ASN A 39 4.42 -11.77 34.22
N PHE A 40 4.97 -10.89 33.36
CA PHE A 40 6.43 -10.71 33.30
C PHE A 40 6.99 -9.99 34.52
N LEU A 41 6.16 -9.23 35.25
CA LEU A 41 6.52 -8.63 36.54
C LEU A 41 6.50 -9.72 37.62
N GLU A 42 7.58 -9.83 38.36
CA GLU A 42 7.71 -10.84 39.44
C GLU A 42 6.92 -10.45 40.68
N LEU A 43 6.89 -9.14 40.97
CA LEU A 43 6.32 -8.59 42.18
C LEU A 43 4.81 -8.35 41.99
N GLU A 44 3.99 -9.00 42.80
CA GLU A 44 2.54 -8.98 42.67
C GLU A 44 1.94 -7.57 42.80
N TYR A 45 2.43 -6.77 43.74
CA TYR A 45 1.96 -5.38 43.90
C TYR A 45 2.23 -4.51 42.66
N LEU A 46 3.28 -4.80 41.87
CA LEU A 46 3.55 -4.10 40.61
C LEU A 46 2.61 -4.58 39.50
N ARG A 47 2.27 -5.86 39.45
CA ARG A 47 1.27 -6.37 38.50
C ARG A 47 -0.06 -5.71 38.73
N VAL A 48 -0.56 -5.75 39.97
CA VAL A 48 -1.84 -5.12 40.35
C VAL A 48 -1.85 -3.64 39.98
N PHE A 49 -0.77 -2.92 40.28
CA PHE A 49 -0.69 -1.49 39.96
C PHE A 49 -0.75 -1.22 38.45
N VAL A 50 0.01 -1.95 37.64
CA VAL A 50 -0.02 -1.83 36.17
C VAL A 50 -1.36 -2.25 35.59
N GLU A 51 -1.97 -3.31 36.07
CA GLU A 51 -3.30 -3.75 35.63
C GLU A 51 -4.38 -2.68 35.89
N LYS A 52 -4.33 -2.02 37.02
CA LYS A 52 -5.25 -0.89 37.28
C LYS A 52 -5.05 0.27 36.29
N ILE A 53 -3.79 0.60 35.93
CA ILE A 53 -3.49 1.62 34.93
C ILE A 53 -4.03 1.18 33.55
N ILE A 54 -3.76 -0.06 33.14
CA ILE A 54 -4.21 -0.59 31.83
C ILE A 54 -5.75 -0.59 31.78
N ASN A 55 -6.42 -1.14 32.77
CA ASN A 55 -7.88 -1.19 32.85
C ASN A 55 -8.52 0.21 32.82
N TYR A 56 -7.90 1.18 33.47
CA TYR A 56 -8.37 2.57 33.41
C TYR A 56 -8.28 3.12 31.97
N ARG A 57 -7.14 2.89 31.31
CA ARG A 57 -6.92 3.33 29.94
C ARG A 57 -7.90 2.68 28.97
N ASP A 58 -8.13 1.38 29.10
CA ASP A 58 -9.07 0.65 28.25
C ASP A 58 -10.51 1.13 28.43
N ARG A 59 -10.87 1.49 29.68
CA ARG A 59 -12.22 1.94 30.01
C ARG A 59 -12.50 3.39 29.64
N TYR A 60 -11.54 4.29 29.81
CA TYR A 60 -11.74 5.73 29.68
C TYR A 60 -11.00 6.36 28.47
N GLY A 61 -10.15 5.61 27.77
CA GLY A 61 -9.38 6.08 26.61
C GLY A 61 -8.31 7.12 26.93
N THR A 62 -8.05 7.37 28.23
CA THR A 62 -7.08 8.36 28.71
C THR A 62 -6.13 7.79 29.74
N HIS A 63 -4.93 8.37 29.85
CA HIS A 63 -3.97 7.99 30.88
C HIS A 63 -4.41 8.55 32.26
N PRO A 64 -4.36 7.75 33.37
CA PRO A 64 -4.83 8.20 34.67
C PRO A 64 -3.95 9.32 35.24
N SER A 65 -4.56 10.34 35.82
CA SER A 65 -3.85 11.34 36.64
C SER A 65 -3.51 10.78 38.02
N SER A 66 -2.62 11.44 38.73
CA SER A 66 -2.27 11.03 40.11
C SER A 66 -3.50 10.99 41.05
N GLU A 67 -4.44 11.94 40.87
CA GLU A 67 -5.69 11.97 41.66
C GLU A 67 -6.59 10.75 41.32
N ALA A 68 -6.68 10.41 40.03
CA ALA A 68 -7.42 9.23 39.57
C ALA A 68 -6.84 7.96 40.18
N VAL A 69 -5.50 7.81 40.16
CA VAL A 69 -4.83 6.67 40.79
C VAL A 69 -5.09 6.60 42.29
N ILE A 70 -4.99 7.72 43.02
CA ILE A 70 -5.32 7.75 44.44
C ILE A 70 -6.75 7.25 44.68
N THR A 71 -7.69 7.67 43.85
CA THR A 71 -9.09 7.23 43.96
C THR A 71 -9.23 5.76 43.71
N MET A 72 -8.63 5.23 42.62
CA MET A 72 -8.64 3.79 42.30
C MET A 72 -8.01 2.97 43.44
N LEU A 73 -6.88 3.40 43.98
CA LEU A 73 -6.22 2.70 45.09
C LEU A 73 -7.01 2.72 46.41
N ARG A 74 -7.99 3.61 46.54
CA ARG A 74 -8.91 3.62 47.69
C ARG A 74 -10.14 2.75 47.49
N THR A 75 -10.66 2.68 46.27
CA THR A 75 -11.98 2.09 45.98
C THR A 75 -11.92 0.73 45.30
N GLU A 76 -10.80 0.38 44.62
CA GLU A 76 -10.73 -0.79 43.77
C GLU A 76 -9.70 -1.84 44.22
N LEU A 77 -9.11 -1.69 45.39
CA LEU A 77 -8.18 -2.68 45.97
C LEU A 77 -8.84 -3.58 47.03
N ASP A 78 -10.15 -3.51 47.20
CA ASP A 78 -10.84 -4.28 48.25
C ASP A 78 -10.85 -5.79 48.01
N GLU A 79 -10.68 -6.21 46.76
CA GLU A 79 -10.58 -7.62 46.36
C GLU A 79 -9.16 -8.21 46.52
N GLU A 80 -8.16 -7.36 46.75
CA GLU A 80 -6.76 -7.78 46.87
C GLU A 80 -6.41 -8.12 48.33
N ASP A 81 -5.38 -8.98 48.50
CA ASP A 81 -4.87 -9.36 49.84
C ASP A 81 -4.35 -8.13 50.59
N ASP A 82 -4.51 -8.09 51.92
CA ASP A 82 -4.11 -6.98 52.76
C ASP A 82 -2.64 -6.60 52.61
N VAL A 83 -1.78 -7.58 52.40
CA VAL A 83 -0.34 -7.37 52.21
C VAL A 83 -0.07 -6.70 50.87
N VAL A 84 -0.70 -7.14 49.81
CA VAL A 84 -0.57 -6.56 48.46
C VAL A 84 -1.12 -5.14 48.44
N ARG A 85 -2.29 -4.92 49.03
CA ARG A 85 -2.91 -3.60 49.21
C ARG A 85 -1.98 -2.60 49.87
N LYS A 86 -1.33 -3.01 50.93
CA LYS A 86 -0.36 -2.15 51.65
C LYS A 86 0.85 -1.85 50.77
N GLN A 87 1.42 -2.86 50.10
CA GLN A 87 2.58 -2.72 49.24
C GLN A 87 2.29 -1.79 48.03
N VAL A 88 1.12 -1.89 47.39
CA VAL A 88 0.71 -0.99 46.30
C VAL A 88 0.67 0.46 46.77
N ARG A 89 0.07 0.74 47.95
CA ARG A 89 -0.02 2.09 48.51
C ARG A 89 1.36 2.64 48.89
N GLU A 90 2.21 1.83 49.51
CA GLU A 90 3.59 2.21 49.87
C GLU A 90 4.42 2.49 48.58
N TYR A 91 4.25 1.67 47.55
CA TYR A 91 4.91 1.88 46.26
C TYR A 91 4.46 3.20 45.63
N PHE A 92 3.15 3.46 45.54
CA PHE A 92 2.65 4.69 44.97
C PHE A 92 3.14 5.95 45.73
N ALA A 93 3.16 5.93 47.08
CA ALA A 93 3.73 7.00 47.87
C ALA A 93 5.23 7.21 47.58
N LYS A 94 5.97 6.14 47.37
CA LYS A 94 7.41 6.17 47.03
C LYS A 94 7.68 6.81 45.68
N ILE A 95 6.93 6.45 44.62
CA ILE A 95 7.13 6.99 43.26
C ILE A 95 6.78 8.44 43.16
N SER A 96 5.84 8.93 43.98
CA SER A 96 5.48 10.36 44.04
C SER A 96 6.61 11.27 44.54
N SER A 97 7.68 10.70 45.13
CA SER A 97 8.80 11.44 45.74
C SER A 97 10.17 11.09 45.17
N LYS A 98 10.26 10.11 44.24
CA LYS A 98 11.54 9.61 43.73
C LYS A 98 11.60 9.70 42.21
N GLU A 99 12.62 10.36 41.67
CA GLU A 99 12.92 10.38 40.26
C GLU A 99 13.55 9.05 39.83
N VAL A 100 13.18 8.57 38.61
CA VAL A 100 13.77 7.39 37.97
C VAL A 100 15.09 7.80 37.35
N THR A 101 16.14 7.07 37.68
CA THR A 101 17.43 7.15 36.96
C THR A 101 17.44 6.17 35.81
N ASP A 102 18.26 6.44 34.77
CA ASP A 102 18.47 5.54 33.65
C ASP A 102 17.20 5.20 32.84
N ILE A 103 16.28 6.16 32.70
CA ILE A 103 14.98 6.01 32.02
C ILE A 103 15.12 5.33 30.66
N LYS A 104 16.06 5.80 29.83
CA LYS A 104 16.27 5.26 28.49
C LYS A 104 16.67 3.78 28.52
N TYR A 105 17.57 3.40 29.42
CA TYR A 105 18.00 2.01 29.58
C TYR A 105 16.83 1.10 29.96
N ILE A 106 16.00 1.54 30.93
CA ILE A 106 14.85 0.76 31.39
C ILE A 106 13.84 0.60 30.25
N LYS A 107 13.54 1.65 29.49
CA LYS A 107 12.63 1.61 28.34
C LYS A 107 13.13 0.63 27.27
N ASP A 108 14.37 0.77 26.85
CA ASP A 108 14.96 -0.07 25.78
C ASP A 108 15.00 -1.54 26.19
N GLN A 109 15.46 -1.85 27.42
CA GLN A 109 15.56 -3.24 27.90
C GLN A 109 14.20 -3.89 28.12
N SER A 110 13.20 -3.14 28.59
CA SER A 110 11.86 -3.70 28.81
C SER A 110 11.13 -3.99 27.49
N LEU A 111 11.21 -3.09 26.52
CA LEU A 111 10.66 -3.33 25.18
C LEU A 111 11.33 -4.50 24.47
N ASP A 112 12.65 -4.57 24.48
CA ASP A 112 13.41 -5.69 23.88
C ASP A 112 13.06 -7.04 24.55
N PHE A 113 12.92 -7.06 25.86
CA PHE A 113 12.49 -8.25 26.59
C PHE A 113 11.08 -8.68 26.19
N CYS A 114 10.09 -7.76 26.24
CA CYS A 114 8.70 -8.08 25.92
C CYS A 114 8.55 -8.55 24.47
N ARG A 115 9.21 -7.90 23.51
CA ARG A 115 9.24 -8.32 22.09
C ARG A 115 9.80 -9.73 21.91
N LYS A 116 10.90 -10.04 22.60
CA LYS A 116 11.50 -11.38 22.55
C LYS A 116 10.55 -12.45 23.11
N GLN A 117 9.84 -12.15 24.20
CA GLN A 117 8.88 -13.09 24.77
C GLN A 117 7.67 -13.30 23.87
N ASN A 118 7.09 -12.23 23.32
CA ASN A 118 5.96 -12.31 22.39
C ASN A 118 6.33 -13.08 21.11
N LEU A 119 7.51 -12.85 20.56
CA LEU A 119 8.00 -13.62 19.42
C LEU A 119 8.18 -15.10 19.75
N LYS A 120 8.70 -15.42 20.94
CA LYS A 120 8.83 -16.79 21.44
C LYS A 120 7.48 -17.48 21.57
N GLU A 121 6.48 -16.81 22.13
CA GLU A 121 5.11 -17.31 22.23
C GLU A 121 4.49 -17.55 20.84
N ALA A 122 4.68 -16.61 19.90
CA ALA A 122 4.22 -16.74 18.52
C ALA A 122 4.87 -17.95 17.83
N MET A 123 6.17 -18.18 18.04
CA MET A 123 6.87 -19.35 17.54
C MET A 123 6.33 -20.66 18.15
N MET A 124 6.05 -20.67 19.46
CA MET A 124 5.49 -21.85 20.13
C MET A 124 4.07 -22.17 19.62
N LYS A 125 3.21 -21.15 19.43
CA LYS A 125 1.90 -21.32 18.77
C LYS A 125 2.05 -21.86 17.35
N SER A 126 3.03 -21.37 16.60
CA SER A 126 3.32 -21.81 15.24
C SER A 126 3.71 -23.28 15.15
N VAL A 127 4.39 -23.84 16.17
CA VAL A 127 4.69 -25.26 16.25
C VAL A 127 3.40 -26.11 16.33
N GLY A 128 2.39 -25.64 17.06
CA GLY A 128 1.06 -26.29 17.08
C GLY A 128 0.35 -26.25 15.74
N LEU A 129 0.45 -25.11 15.03
CA LEU A 129 -0.14 -24.91 13.69
C LEU A 129 0.56 -25.74 12.60
N LEU A 130 1.80 -26.15 12.78
CA LEU A 130 2.50 -27.04 11.84
C LEU A 130 1.78 -28.40 11.68
N GLN A 131 1.12 -28.88 12.74
CA GLN A 131 0.38 -30.15 12.68
C GLN A 131 -0.86 -30.07 11.78
N SER A 132 -1.44 -28.86 11.61
CA SER A 132 -2.58 -28.59 10.73
C SER A 132 -2.18 -28.08 9.34
N CYS A 133 -0.88 -28.00 9.04
CA CYS A 133 -0.33 -27.46 7.78
C CYS A 133 -0.82 -26.05 7.42
N SER A 134 -1.17 -25.22 8.41
CA SER A 134 -1.68 -23.84 8.21
C SER A 134 -0.52 -22.84 8.03
N PHE A 135 0.22 -22.93 6.92
CA PHE A 135 1.41 -22.08 6.67
C PHE A 135 1.10 -20.59 6.64
N ASP A 136 -0.06 -20.20 6.14
CA ASP A 136 -0.49 -18.78 6.09
C ASP A 136 -0.77 -18.22 7.48
N GLU A 137 -1.37 -19.01 8.37
CA GLU A 137 -1.61 -18.64 9.78
C GLU A 137 -0.31 -18.55 10.56
N ILE A 138 0.64 -19.44 10.31
CA ILE A 138 1.98 -19.39 10.91
C ILE A 138 2.69 -18.11 10.49
N SER A 139 2.71 -17.81 9.19
CA SER A 139 3.32 -16.60 8.67
C SER A 139 2.68 -15.34 9.25
N LYS A 140 1.35 -15.31 9.35
CA LYS A 140 0.60 -14.20 9.95
C LYS A 140 0.95 -14.05 11.43
N THR A 141 0.89 -15.12 12.22
CA THR A 141 1.17 -15.09 13.67
C THR A 141 2.57 -14.56 13.99
N ILE A 142 3.59 -15.00 13.22
CA ILE A 142 4.97 -14.54 13.41
C ILE A 142 5.11 -13.07 12.98
N ASN A 143 4.55 -12.67 11.81
CA ASN A 143 4.63 -11.31 11.31
C ASN A 143 3.90 -10.32 12.22
N ASP A 144 2.73 -10.68 12.75
CA ASP A 144 1.98 -9.84 13.69
C ASP A 144 2.79 -9.63 14.97
N SER A 145 3.45 -10.69 15.50
CA SER A 145 4.32 -10.58 16.67
C SER A 145 5.57 -9.72 16.43
N LEU A 146 6.13 -9.71 15.22
CA LEU A 146 7.27 -8.87 14.87
C LEU A 146 6.90 -7.37 14.76
N LYS A 147 5.64 -7.07 14.47
CA LYS A 147 5.13 -5.68 14.39
C LYS A 147 4.79 -5.08 15.75
N LEU A 148 4.42 -5.93 16.73
CA LEU A 148 4.05 -5.46 18.07
C LEU A 148 5.17 -4.65 18.73
N GLY A 149 4.81 -3.46 19.23
CA GLY A 149 5.73 -2.54 19.90
C GLY A 149 6.82 -1.94 19.00
N SER A 150 6.78 -2.15 17.66
CA SER A 150 7.77 -1.60 16.72
C SER A 150 7.39 -0.23 16.18
N ASP A 151 6.12 0.11 16.16
CA ASP A 151 5.64 1.38 15.64
C ASP A 151 5.64 2.45 16.72
N ASN A 152 6.65 3.33 16.66
CA ASN A 152 6.60 4.65 17.31
C ASN A 152 5.85 5.66 16.44
N ASP A 153 5.16 5.20 15.39
CA ASP A 153 4.42 6.05 14.48
C ASP A 153 3.02 6.32 15.05
N PHE A 154 2.92 7.36 15.87
CA PHE A 154 1.64 7.86 16.36
C PHE A 154 0.84 8.64 15.30
N GLY A 155 1.28 8.56 14.04
CA GLY A 155 0.72 9.34 12.95
C GLY A 155 1.35 10.72 12.83
N TYR A 156 0.83 11.49 11.89
CA TYR A 156 1.31 12.82 11.55
C TYR A 156 0.70 13.87 12.49
N ASP A 157 1.52 14.50 13.34
CA ASP A 157 1.07 15.62 14.17
C ASP A 157 1.00 16.89 13.33
N TYR A 158 -0.22 17.41 13.15
CA TYR A 158 -0.49 18.52 12.23
C TYR A 158 0.31 19.79 12.57
N MET A 159 0.57 20.07 13.84
CA MET A 159 1.32 21.25 14.27
C MET A 159 2.80 20.96 14.50
N ALA A 160 3.15 19.80 15.09
CA ALA A 160 4.54 19.46 15.35
C ALA A 160 5.32 19.20 14.06
N ASP A 161 4.67 18.56 13.07
CA ASP A 161 5.29 18.22 11.77
C ASP A 161 5.02 19.30 10.70
N PHE A 162 4.78 20.56 11.13
CA PHE A 162 4.42 21.66 10.23
C PHE A 162 5.41 21.83 9.08
N GLU A 163 6.70 21.89 9.36
CA GLU A 163 7.77 22.09 8.38
C GLU A 163 7.88 20.92 7.37
N GLU A 164 7.57 19.69 7.80
CA GLU A 164 7.64 18.53 6.91
C GLU A 164 6.67 18.60 5.73
N ARG A 165 5.57 19.36 5.85
CA ARG A 165 4.59 19.55 4.76
C ARG A 165 5.14 20.35 3.60
N PHE A 166 6.09 21.24 3.89
CA PHE A 166 6.70 22.13 2.89
C PHE A 166 8.00 21.57 2.31
N ILE A 167 8.50 20.47 2.89
CA ILE A 167 9.55 19.69 2.24
C ILE A 167 8.89 18.99 1.04
N PRO A 168 9.39 19.17 -0.21
CA PRO A 168 8.85 18.46 -1.34
C PRO A 168 8.91 16.96 -1.09
N LYS A 169 7.78 16.38 -0.67
CA LYS A 169 7.66 14.91 -0.58
C LYS A 169 7.73 14.40 -2.00
N HIS A 170 8.87 13.88 -2.37
CA HIS A 170 9.08 13.35 -3.70
C HIS A 170 8.14 12.17 -3.91
N ARG A 171 7.01 12.43 -4.59
CA ARG A 171 6.11 11.39 -5.07
C ARG A 171 6.86 10.40 -5.96
N LEU A 172 8.02 10.82 -6.52
CA LEU A 172 8.89 10.05 -7.40
C LEU A 172 8.07 9.33 -8.49
N PRO A 173 7.30 10.06 -9.30
CA PRO A 173 6.48 9.45 -10.32
C PRO A 173 7.36 8.78 -11.37
N VAL A 174 6.88 7.66 -11.91
CA VAL A 174 7.42 7.03 -13.11
C VAL A 174 6.55 7.47 -14.27
N THR A 175 7.16 8.09 -15.29
CA THR A 175 6.45 8.62 -16.46
C THR A 175 5.61 7.53 -17.15
N THR A 176 4.48 7.94 -17.73
CA THR A 176 3.73 7.08 -18.66
C THR A 176 4.36 7.07 -20.06
N GLY A 177 5.28 8.00 -20.34
CA GLY A 177 5.85 8.26 -21.66
C GLY A 177 4.89 9.03 -22.59
N TRP A 178 3.74 9.42 -22.08
CA TRP A 178 2.76 10.23 -22.79
C TRP A 178 2.65 11.60 -22.11
N LYS A 179 3.31 12.59 -22.67
CA LYS A 179 3.37 13.93 -22.07
C LYS A 179 2.01 14.47 -21.65
N GLN A 180 0.97 14.28 -22.48
CA GLN A 180 -0.38 14.78 -22.21
C GLN A 180 -1.01 14.13 -20.99
N ILE A 181 -0.67 12.87 -20.70
CA ILE A 181 -1.14 12.14 -19.51
C ILE A 181 -0.28 12.49 -18.30
N ASP A 182 1.02 12.60 -18.48
CA ASP A 182 1.94 12.98 -17.40
C ASP A 182 1.63 14.41 -16.89
N ASP A 183 1.31 15.34 -17.79
CA ASP A 183 0.92 16.72 -17.42
C ASP A 183 -0.31 16.77 -16.49
N ILE A 184 -1.26 15.85 -16.64
CA ILE A 184 -2.48 15.82 -15.81
C ILE A 184 -2.37 14.97 -14.56
N CYS A 185 -1.44 14.01 -14.52
CA CYS A 185 -1.25 13.13 -13.36
C CYS A 185 0.02 13.45 -12.56
N GLY A 186 0.63 14.62 -12.77
CA GLY A 186 1.80 15.08 -12.03
C GLY A 186 3.07 14.26 -12.31
N GLY A 187 3.31 13.96 -13.59
CA GLY A 187 4.53 13.31 -14.08
C GLY A 187 4.47 11.78 -14.18
N GLY A 188 3.29 11.17 -14.07
CA GLY A 188 3.13 9.71 -14.14
C GLY A 188 2.56 9.09 -12.87
N LEU A 189 2.74 7.79 -12.68
CA LEU A 189 2.29 7.08 -11.49
C LEU A 189 3.35 7.12 -10.38
N GLY A 190 2.96 7.62 -9.22
CA GLY A 190 3.86 7.88 -8.11
C GLY A 190 4.08 6.68 -7.20
N LYS A 191 5.03 6.85 -6.29
CA LYS A 191 5.30 5.90 -5.19
C LYS A 191 4.02 5.64 -4.41
N SER A 192 3.76 4.36 -4.09
CA SER A 192 2.59 3.90 -3.33
C SER A 192 1.25 4.11 -4.05
N GLU A 193 1.26 4.27 -5.36
CA GLU A 193 0.05 4.42 -6.16
C GLU A 193 -0.24 3.17 -7.00
N LEU A 194 -1.53 2.93 -7.24
CA LEU A 194 -2.03 1.86 -8.10
C LEU A 194 -2.67 2.46 -9.35
N GLY A 195 -2.15 2.08 -10.52
CA GLY A 195 -2.71 2.41 -11.84
C GLY A 195 -3.41 1.21 -12.46
N VAL A 196 -4.54 1.44 -13.12
CA VAL A 196 -5.31 0.38 -13.77
C VAL A 196 -5.66 0.75 -15.21
N VAL A 197 -5.31 -0.15 -16.13
CA VAL A 197 -5.69 -0.09 -17.55
C VAL A 197 -6.96 -0.92 -17.75
N ILE A 198 -8.04 -0.32 -18.18
CA ILE A 198 -9.30 -1.02 -18.45
C ILE A 198 -9.49 -1.14 -19.96
N ALA A 199 -9.65 -2.35 -20.47
CA ALA A 199 -9.90 -2.54 -21.90
C ALA A 199 -10.59 -3.89 -22.19
N PRO A 200 -11.33 -4.01 -23.28
CA PRO A 200 -11.85 -5.29 -23.75
C PRO A 200 -10.73 -6.22 -24.22
N THR A 201 -11.08 -7.47 -24.43
CA THR A 201 -10.16 -8.45 -25.03
C THR A 201 -9.69 -7.99 -26.41
N GLY A 202 -8.38 -8.07 -26.66
CA GLY A 202 -7.78 -7.69 -27.94
C GLY A 202 -7.72 -6.19 -28.21
N ALA A 203 -7.98 -5.32 -27.22
CA ALA A 203 -7.82 -3.87 -27.34
C ALA A 203 -6.41 -3.36 -26.94
N GLY A 204 -5.52 -4.25 -26.48
CA GLY A 204 -4.12 -3.90 -26.23
C GLY A 204 -3.73 -3.69 -24.77
N LYS A 205 -4.44 -4.27 -23.78
CA LYS A 205 -4.08 -4.19 -22.34
C LYS A 205 -2.61 -4.48 -22.07
N SER A 206 -2.15 -5.67 -22.48
CA SER A 206 -0.76 -6.10 -22.25
C SER A 206 0.26 -5.22 -22.97
N PHE A 207 -0.09 -4.66 -24.15
CA PHE A 207 0.78 -3.70 -24.83
C PHE A 207 0.90 -2.38 -24.04
N CYS A 208 -0.21 -1.91 -23.45
CA CYS A 208 -0.15 -0.75 -22.56
C CYS A 208 0.74 -1.01 -21.34
N LEU A 209 0.62 -2.18 -20.72
CA LEU A 209 1.45 -2.54 -19.57
C LEU A 209 2.94 -2.67 -19.94
N VAL A 210 3.25 -3.26 -21.10
CA VAL A 210 4.62 -3.33 -21.64
C VAL A 210 5.16 -1.92 -21.91
N HIS A 211 4.36 -1.04 -22.56
CA HIS A 211 4.76 0.33 -22.83
C HIS A 211 5.10 1.08 -21.54
N LEU A 212 4.22 1.00 -20.51
CA LEU A 212 4.45 1.63 -19.21
C LEU A 212 5.70 1.10 -18.52
N GLY A 213 5.92 -0.22 -18.57
CA GLY A 213 7.13 -0.83 -18.05
C GLY A 213 8.40 -0.41 -18.79
N ALA A 214 8.32 -0.26 -20.12
CA ALA A 214 9.45 0.23 -20.93
C ALA A 214 9.83 1.67 -20.55
N GLN A 215 8.87 2.53 -20.17
CA GLN A 215 9.20 3.86 -19.65
C GLN A 215 9.95 3.77 -18.32
N GLY A 216 9.52 2.88 -17.40
CA GLY A 216 10.26 2.63 -16.16
C GLY A 216 11.71 2.19 -16.41
N LEU A 217 11.95 1.33 -17.40
CA LEU A 217 13.30 0.92 -17.79
C LEU A 217 14.14 2.09 -18.31
N ARG A 218 13.55 2.95 -19.17
CA ARG A 218 14.22 4.16 -19.68
C ARG A 218 14.60 5.16 -18.57
N GLU A 219 13.85 5.16 -17.47
CA GLU A 219 14.17 5.96 -16.26
C GLU A 219 15.15 5.24 -15.30
N GLY A 220 15.79 4.15 -15.71
CA GLY A 220 16.73 3.42 -14.88
C GLY A 220 16.08 2.63 -13.71
N LYS A 221 14.76 2.38 -13.75
CA LYS A 221 14.07 1.66 -12.68
C LYS A 221 14.23 0.14 -12.82
N VAL A 222 14.18 -0.55 -11.68
CA VAL A 222 13.96 -2.01 -11.67
C VAL A 222 12.48 -2.28 -11.85
N VAL A 223 12.10 -2.79 -13.01
CA VAL A 223 10.72 -3.16 -13.35
C VAL A 223 10.52 -4.66 -13.13
N VAL A 224 9.54 -5.02 -12.29
CA VAL A 224 9.16 -6.42 -12.08
C VAL A 224 7.80 -6.65 -12.71
N HIS A 225 7.77 -7.42 -13.80
CA HIS A 225 6.56 -7.72 -14.55
C HIS A 225 6.09 -9.16 -14.27
N TYR A 226 4.95 -9.28 -13.61
CA TYR A 226 4.26 -10.56 -13.41
C TYR A 226 3.27 -10.77 -14.54
N THR A 227 3.42 -11.87 -15.27
CA THR A 227 2.49 -12.28 -16.32
C THR A 227 1.72 -13.54 -15.87
N LEU A 228 0.39 -13.51 -16.08
CA LEU A 228 -0.54 -14.58 -15.70
C LEU A 228 -1.30 -15.14 -16.91
N GLU A 229 -1.06 -14.57 -18.11
CA GLU A 229 -1.73 -14.95 -19.36
C GLU A 229 -0.74 -15.40 -20.43
N LEU A 230 0.39 -14.72 -20.56
CA LEU A 230 1.40 -14.97 -21.60
C LEU A 230 2.70 -15.47 -20.98
N GLY A 231 3.48 -16.23 -21.77
CA GLY A 231 4.81 -16.67 -21.37
C GLY A 231 5.79 -15.50 -21.15
N ASP A 232 6.73 -15.70 -20.25
CA ASP A 232 7.74 -14.70 -19.89
C ASP A 232 8.59 -14.24 -21.07
N THR A 233 8.98 -15.16 -21.95
CA THR A 233 9.73 -14.88 -23.17
C THR A 233 8.94 -14.02 -24.15
N ILE A 234 7.62 -14.26 -24.29
CA ILE A 234 6.73 -13.45 -25.14
C ILE A 234 6.66 -12.01 -24.62
N ILE A 235 6.54 -11.84 -23.32
CA ILE A 235 6.53 -10.51 -22.69
C ILE A 235 7.90 -9.84 -22.90
N ALA A 236 9.01 -10.55 -22.68
CA ALA A 236 10.37 -10.02 -22.90
C ALA A 236 10.54 -9.53 -24.34
N THR A 237 10.16 -10.34 -25.33
CA THR A 237 10.22 -9.95 -26.77
C THR A 237 9.37 -8.72 -27.08
N ARG A 238 8.22 -8.52 -26.39
CA ARG A 238 7.43 -7.29 -26.54
C ARG A 238 8.14 -6.07 -25.95
N TYR A 239 8.90 -6.24 -24.87
CA TYR A 239 9.77 -5.16 -24.35
C TYR A 239 10.86 -4.83 -25.35
N ASP A 240 11.53 -5.84 -25.95
CA ASP A 240 12.55 -5.60 -26.96
C ASP A 240 11.98 -4.77 -28.11
N SER A 241 10.83 -5.19 -28.65
CA SER A 241 10.14 -4.48 -29.74
C SER A 241 9.72 -3.06 -29.34
N CYS A 242 9.20 -2.86 -28.11
CA CYS A 242 8.78 -1.55 -27.60
C CYS A 242 9.95 -0.60 -27.39
N LEU A 243 11.10 -1.12 -26.98
CA LEU A 243 12.31 -0.32 -26.67
C LEU A 243 13.04 0.07 -27.95
N THR A 244 13.13 -0.81 -28.94
CA THR A 244 13.91 -0.66 -30.15
C THR A 244 13.10 -0.28 -31.38
N GLY A 245 11.80 -0.61 -31.41
CA GLY A 245 10.91 -0.38 -32.55
C GLY A 245 10.98 -1.44 -33.66
N TYR A 246 11.79 -2.50 -33.52
CA TYR A 246 11.81 -3.62 -34.44
C TYR A 246 10.50 -4.40 -34.38
N PRO A 247 9.92 -4.83 -35.53
CA PRO A 247 8.68 -5.57 -35.56
C PRO A 247 8.78 -6.94 -34.86
N LEU A 248 7.75 -7.28 -34.10
CA LEU A 248 7.68 -8.58 -33.39
C LEU A 248 7.80 -9.80 -34.31
N SER A 249 7.32 -9.67 -35.56
CA SER A 249 7.43 -10.75 -36.57
C SER A 249 8.86 -11.08 -36.96
N ASP A 250 9.74 -10.11 -36.94
CA ASP A 250 11.10 -10.21 -37.49
C ASP A 250 12.19 -10.01 -36.44
N ILE A 251 11.83 -9.74 -35.21
CA ILE A 251 12.77 -9.35 -34.13
C ILE A 251 13.91 -10.37 -33.93
N ILE A 252 13.66 -11.62 -34.20
CA ILE A 252 14.64 -12.71 -34.12
C ILE A 252 15.80 -12.46 -35.11
N ASN A 253 15.51 -11.86 -36.28
CA ASN A 253 16.50 -11.58 -37.32
C ASN A 253 17.38 -10.35 -36.97
N PHE A 254 16.98 -9.54 -36.00
CA PHE A 254 17.65 -8.33 -35.54
C PHE A 254 18.26 -8.47 -34.13
N LYS A 255 18.63 -9.69 -33.75
CA LYS A 255 19.11 -10.01 -32.40
C LYS A 255 20.28 -9.14 -31.96
N ASP A 256 21.27 -8.96 -32.83
CA ASP A 256 22.50 -8.22 -32.46
C ASP A 256 22.22 -6.71 -32.38
N GLU A 257 21.39 -6.18 -33.29
CA GLU A 257 20.96 -4.78 -33.28
C GLU A 257 20.10 -4.48 -32.04
N VAL A 258 19.15 -5.36 -31.72
CA VAL A 258 18.35 -5.25 -30.51
C VAL A 258 19.24 -5.24 -29.27
N TYR A 259 20.23 -6.15 -29.20
CA TYR A 259 21.15 -6.20 -28.08
C TYR A 259 21.96 -4.89 -27.94
N GLU A 260 22.47 -4.35 -29.06
CA GLU A 260 23.22 -3.09 -29.07
C GLU A 260 22.39 -1.90 -28.56
N GLU A 261 21.09 -1.85 -28.86
CA GLU A 261 20.20 -0.78 -28.41
C GLU A 261 19.78 -0.90 -26.94
N ILE A 262 19.60 -2.13 -26.39
CA ILE A 262 19.12 -2.32 -25.02
C ILE A 262 20.24 -2.44 -23.97
N LYS A 263 21.49 -2.77 -24.37
CA LYS A 263 22.60 -3.02 -23.43
C LYS A 263 22.95 -1.83 -22.55
N ASP A 264 22.72 -0.61 -23.02
CA ASP A 264 23.02 0.63 -22.32
C ASP A 264 21.84 1.17 -21.49
N ILE A 265 20.73 0.45 -21.46
CA ILE A 265 19.57 0.81 -20.61
C ILE A 265 19.93 0.51 -19.16
N GLU A 266 19.98 1.55 -18.33
CA GLU A 266 20.28 1.42 -16.89
C GLU A 266 19.22 0.64 -16.12
N GLY A 267 17.97 0.63 -16.60
CA GLY A 267 16.85 -0.08 -16.01
C GLY A 267 17.00 -1.60 -16.08
N LYS A 268 16.48 -2.29 -15.09
CA LYS A 268 16.51 -3.76 -15.02
C LYS A 268 15.10 -4.33 -15.14
N LEU A 269 14.87 -5.22 -16.12
CA LEU A 269 13.61 -5.94 -16.25
C LEU A 269 13.72 -7.34 -15.61
N ILE A 270 12.69 -7.70 -14.83
CA ILE A 270 12.49 -9.04 -14.32
C ILE A 270 11.07 -9.46 -14.72
N VAL A 271 10.95 -10.38 -15.66
CA VAL A 271 9.66 -10.99 -16.03
C VAL A 271 9.49 -12.28 -15.24
N LYS A 272 8.35 -12.45 -14.59
CA LYS A 272 8.02 -13.66 -13.85
C LYS A 272 6.65 -14.17 -14.26
N GLU A 273 6.64 -15.32 -14.89
CA GLU A 273 5.42 -16.04 -15.26
C GLU A 273 4.85 -16.82 -14.08
N TYR A 274 3.53 -16.78 -13.95
CA TYR A 274 2.74 -17.66 -13.11
C TYR A 274 1.54 -18.18 -13.91
N PRO A 275 1.23 -19.46 -13.84
CA PRO A 275 0.00 -19.98 -14.44
C PRO A 275 -1.24 -19.27 -13.89
N THR A 276 -2.24 -19.09 -14.74
CA THR A 276 -3.52 -18.47 -14.37
C THR A 276 -4.09 -19.09 -13.09
N LYS A 277 -4.51 -18.27 -12.13
CA LYS A 277 -5.06 -18.69 -10.82
C LYS A 277 -4.12 -19.49 -9.92
N SER A 278 -2.81 -19.56 -10.23
CA SER A 278 -1.82 -20.23 -9.36
C SER A 278 -1.17 -19.29 -8.35
N ALA A 279 -1.05 -18.00 -8.67
CA ALA A 279 -0.44 -16.99 -7.81
C ALA A 279 -1.50 -16.11 -7.14
N SER A 280 -1.29 -15.80 -5.87
CA SER A 280 -2.01 -14.77 -5.10
C SER A 280 -1.14 -13.53 -4.91
N THR A 281 -1.70 -12.47 -4.35
CA THR A 281 -0.97 -11.28 -3.91
C THR A 281 0.13 -11.62 -2.90
N ASN A 282 -0.10 -12.61 -2.01
CA ASN A 282 0.92 -13.14 -1.10
C ASN A 282 2.09 -13.81 -1.86
N THR A 283 1.82 -14.48 -2.97
CA THR A 283 2.86 -15.07 -3.83
C THR A 283 3.74 -13.97 -4.45
N ILE A 284 3.12 -12.91 -4.95
CA ILE A 284 3.81 -11.71 -5.47
C ILE A 284 4.68 -11.09 -4.38
N LYS A 285 4.11 -10.84 -3.20
CA LYS A 285 4.81 -10.26 -2.05
C LYS A 285 6.01 -11.12 -1.62
N SER A 286 5.85 -12.45 -1.55
CA SER A 286 6.94 -13.37 -1.25
C SER A 286 8.08 -13.29 -2.27
N HIS A 287 7.75 -13.18 -3.57
CA HIS A 287 8.77 -13.04 -4.61
C HIS A 287 9.50 -11.69 -4.53
N LEU A 288 8.78 -10.58 -4.31
CA LEU A 288 9.37 -9.25 -4.12
C LEU A 288 10.33 -9.23 -2.93
N ASN A 289 9.96 -9.85 -1.80
CA ASN A 289 10.83 -9.98 -0.65
C ASN A 289 12.10 -10.80 -0.93
N LYS A 290 12.01 -11.84 -1.78
CA LYS A 290 13.20 -12.58 -2.23
C LYS A 290 14.12 -11.73 -3.09
N LEU A 291 13.59 -10.85 -3.94
CA LEU A 291 14.37 -9.91 -4.74
C LEU A 291 15.10 -8.89 -3.85
N ILE A 292 14.40 -8.32 -2.87
CA ILE A 292 15.00 -7.38 -1.91
C ILE A 292 16.14 -8.02 -1.13
N LYS A 293 15.98 -9.27 -0.66
CA LYS A 293 17.05 -10.03 0.02
C LYS A 293 18.29 -10.25 -0.87
N ARG A 294 18.14 -10.18 -2.20
CA ARG A 294 19.24 -10.23 -3.16
C ARG A 294 19.77 -8.85 -3.55
N GLY A 295 19.36 -7.79 -2.87
CA GLY A 295 19.76 -6.42 -3.16
C GLY A 295 19.02 -5.79 -4.35
N ILE A 296 17.96 -6.43 -4.87
CA ILE A 296 17.19 -5.94 -6.01
C ILE A 296 15.93 -5.26 -5.49
N LYS A 297 15.94 -3.92 -5.44
CA LYS A 297 14.81 -3.12 -4.97
C LYS A 297 13.90 -2.76 -6.15
N PRO A 298 12.64 -3.16 -6.16
CA PRO A 298 11.69 -2.77 -7.20
C PRO A 298 11.49 -1.26 -7.25
N GLY A 299 11.50 -0.70 -8.47
CA GLY A 299 11.15 0.69 -8.75
C GLY A 299 9.79 0.84 -9.40
N MET A 300 9.28 -0.23 -10.01
CA MET A 300 7.94 -0.34 -10.59
C MET A 300 7.52 -1.81 -10.65
N ILE A 301 6.26 -2.08 -10.40
CA ILE A 301 5.68 -3.42 -10.48
C ILE A 301 4.56 -3.41 -11.52
N ILE A 302 4.50 -4.46 -12.33
CA ILE A 302 3.42 -4.69 -13.30
C ILE A 302 2.81 -6.05 -13.02
N VAL A 303 1.48 -6.11 -13.05
CA VAL A 303 0.71 -7.36 -12.91
C VAL A 303 -0.23 -7.50 -14.11
N ASP A 304 0.08 -8.39 -15.02
CA ASP A 304 -0.72 -8.62 -16.26
C ASP A 304 -1.51 -9.94 -16.16
N TYR A 305 -2.78 -9.93 -15.71
CA TYR A 305 -3.55 -8.84 -15.09
C TYR A 305 -4.24 -9.33 -13.79
N ALA A 306 -4.65 -8.40 -12.95
CA ALA A 306 -5.10 -8.67 -11.58
C ALA A 306 -6.27 -9.67 -11.49
N ASP A 307 -7.23 -9.65 -12.44
CA ASP A 307 -8.39 -10.54 -12.44
C ASP A 307 -8.02 -12.03 -12.56
N LEU A 308 -6.78 -12.35 -12.96
CA LEU A 308 -6.24 -13.71 -13.07
C LEU A 308 -5.53 -14.19 -11.80
N LEU A 309 -5.34 -13.33 -10.81
CA LEU A 309 -4.82 -13.75 -9.52
C LEU A 309 -5.82 -14.64 -8.76
N LYS A 310 -5.27 -15.51 -7.93
CA LYS A 310 -6.06 -16.28 -6.98
C LYS A 310 -6.35 -15.39 -5.75
N PRO A 311 -7.60 -15.31 -5.27
CA PRO A 311 -7.90 -14.59 -4.04
C PRO A 311 -7.21 -15.27 -2.85
N VAL A 312 -6.72 -14.47 -1.90
CA VAL A 312 -6.14 -14.96 -0.64
C VAL A 312 -7.24 -15.56 0.24
N VAL A 313 -8.42 -14.90 0.25
CA VAL A 313 -9.58 -15.37 0.99
C VAL A 313 -10.72 -15.62 -0.01
N VAL A 314 -11.24 -16.85 -0.04
CA VAL A 314 -12.39 -17.20 -0.87
C VAL A 314 -13.64 -16.61 -0.25
N ARG A 315 -14.39 -15.81 -1.04
CA ARG A 315 -15.63 -15.17 -0.62
C ARG A 315 -16.82 -15.75 -1.41
N LYS A 316 -18.05 -15.55 -0.88
CA LYS A 316 -19.28 -16.04 -1.55
C LYS A 316 -19.50 -15.37 -2.91
N GLU A 317 -19.12 -14.12 -3.06
CA GLU A 317 -19.29 -13.34 -4.29
C GLU A 317 -17.94 -13.07 -4.95
N LYS A 318 -17.81 -13.48 -6.20
CA LYS A 318 -16.61 -13.27 -7.01
C LYS A 318 -16.20 -11.80 -7.13
N ARG A 319 -17.17 -10.89 -7.08
CA ARG A 319 -16.91 -9.45 -7.11
C ARG A 319 -16.07 -9.00 -5.90
N ASN A 320 -16.45 -9.45 -4.70
CA ASN A 320 -15.75 -9.09 -3.46
C ASN A 320 -14.34 -9.72 -3.40
N GLU A 321 -14.13 -10.87 -4.05
CA GLU A 321 -12.80 -11.47 -4.22
C GLU A 321 -11.89 -10.60 -5.09
N LEU A 322 -12.42 -10.11 -6.22
CA LEU A 322 -11.68 -9.26 -7.12
C LEU A 322 -11.35 -7.90 -6.47
N GLU A 323 -12.32 -7.27 -5.79
CA GLU A 323 -12.11 -6.02 -5.05
C GLU A 323 -10.98 -6.16 -4.04
N SER A 324 -10.96 -7.24 -3.26
CA SER A 324 -9.90 -7.55 -2.29
C SER A 324 -8.51 -7.66 -2.97
N ILE A 325 -8.42 -8.24 -4.18
CA ILE A 325 -7.15 -8.34 -4.91
C ILE A 325 -6.60 -6.95 -5.25
N TYR A 326 -7.44 -6.00 -5.70
CA TYR A 326 -6.99 -4.64 -6.00
C TYR A 326 -6.60 -3.87 -4.73
N GLU A 327 -7.33 -4.05 -3.62
CA GLU A 327 -6.96 -3.50 -2.31
C GLU A 327 -5.59 -4.03 -1.84
N GLU A 328 -5.38 -5.33 -1.97
CA GLU A 328 -4.12 -5.98 -1.61
C GLU A 328 -2.96 -5.49 -2.50
N LEU A 329 -3.17 -5.32 -3.82
CA LEU A 329 -2.16 -4.76 -4.73
C LEU A 329 -1.81 -3.32 -4.34
N ARG A 330 -2.80 -2.50 -3.97
CA ARG A 330 -2.54 -1.15 -3.47
C ARG A 330 -1.77 -1.18 -2.15
N GLY A 331 -2.07 -2.12 -1.27
CA GLY A 331 -1.29 -2.37 -0.05
C GLY A 331 0.18 -2.73 -0.34
N ILE A 332 0.42 -3.59 -1.34
CA ILE A 332 1.77 -3.95 -1.82
C ILE A 332 2.50 -2.71 -2.37
N SER A 333 1.83 -1.86 -3.14
CA SER A 333 2.42 -0.61 -3.64
C SER A 333 2.94 0.28 -2.49
N THR A 334 2.17 0.38 -1.40
CA THR A 334 2.56 1.13 -0.20
C THR A 334 3.70 0.45 0.55
N GLU A 335 3.64 -0.87 0.76
CA GLU A 335 4.66 -1.63 1.49
C GLU A 335 6.03 -1.59 0.82
N PHE A 336 6.06 -1.74 -0.52
CA PHE A 336 7.31 -1.72 -1.29
C PHE A 336 7.73 -0.31 -1.73
N GLY A 337 6.86 0.67 -1.55
CA GLY A 337 7.14 2.07 -1.86
C GLY A 337 7.43 2.33 -3.34
N CYS A 338 6.72 1.66 -4.24
CA CYS A 338 6.82 1.84 -5.69
C CYS A 338 5.47 1.75 -6.38
N PRO A 339 5.28 2.36 -7.58
CA PRO A 339 4.03 2.26 -8.33
C PRO A 339 3.74 0.85 -8.79
N ILE A 340 2.44 0.50 -8.81
CA ILE A 340 1.95 -0.75 -9.41
C ILE A 340 1.01 -0.42 -10.57
N TRP A 341 1.27 -1.00 -11.72
CA TRP A 341 0.32 -1.01 -12.84
C TRP A 341 -0.30 -2.40 -12.99
N THR A 342 -1.60 -2.43 -13.23
CA THR A 342 -2.31 -3.65 -13.60
C THR A 342 -3.37 -3.36 -14.66
N ALA A 343 -4.04 -4.39 -15.13
CA ALA A 343 -5.16 -4.26 -16.04
C ALA A 343 -6.43 -4.91 -15.50
N SER A 344 -7.55 -4.52 -16.07
CA SER A 344 -8.87 -5.11 -15.85
C SER A 344 -9.61 -5.24 -17.17
N GLN A 345 -10.39 -6.28 -17.28
CA GLN A 345 -11.21 -6.51 -18.47
C GLN A 345 -12.60 -5.89 -18.31
N THR A 346 -13.08 -5.19 -19.38
CA THR A 346 -14.46 -4.70 -19.45
C THR A 346 -15.43 -5.84 -19.78
N ASN A 347 -16.72 -5.60 -19.57
CA ASN A 347 -17.81 -6.44 -20.02
C ASN A 347 -17.95 -6.43 -21.56
N ARG A 348 -18.80 -7.32 -22.08
CA ARG A 348 -19.07 -7.44 -23.51
C ARG A 348 -19.63 -6.17 -24.17
N SER A 349 -20.29 -5.29 -23.40
CA SER A 349 -20.80 -3.98 -23.87
C SER A 349 -19.71 -3.02 -24.33
N GLY A 350 -18.46 -3.19 -23.89
CA GLY A 350 -17.33 -2.37 -24.33
C GLY A 350 -16.65 -2.84 -25.62
N LEU A 351 -17.05 -3.97 -26.20
CA LEU A 351 -16.31 -4.60 -27.32
C LEU A 351 -16.24 -3.77 -28.61
N ASN A 352 -17.20 -2.88 -28.88
CA ASN A 352 -17.25 -2.04 -30.07
C ASN A 352 -17.58 -0.57 -29.75
N ALA A 353 -17.42 -0.17 -28.50
CA ALA A 353 -17.64 1.20 -28.12
C ALA A 353 -16.53 2.09 -28.66
N GLU A 354 -16.88 3.20 -29.28
CA GLU A 354 -15.93 4.22 -29.77
C GLU A 354 -15.11 4.80 -28.62
N VAL A 355 -15.76 5.04 -27.49
CA VAL A 355 -15.12 5.43 -26.21
C VAL A 355 -15.72 4.58 -25.11
N ILE A 356 -14.85 3.98 -24.31
CA ILE A 356 -15.28 3.22 -23.13
C ILE A 356 -15.29 4.15 -21.93
N THR A 357 -16.45 4.73 -21.65
CA THR A 357 -16.69 5.68 -20.55
C THR A 357 -17.01 4.95 -19.24
N MET A 358 -17.28 5.70 -18.17
CA MET A 358 -17.63 5.18 -16.85
C MET A 358 -18.81 4.20 -16.84
N GLU A 359 -19.78 4.37 -17.75
CA GLU A 359 -20.96 3.49 -17.84
C GLU A 359 -20.59 2.07 -18.30
N GLN A 360 -19.70 1.95 -19.31
CA GLN A 360 -19.26 0.68 -19.84
C GLN A 360 -18.24 -0.04 -18.95
N ILE A 361 -17.53 0.70 -18.10
CA ILE A 361 -16.56 0.14 -17.16
C ILE A 361 -17.14 -0.09 -15.76
N SER A 362 -18.43 0.17 -15.52
CA SER A 362 -19.03 0.22 -14.18
C SER A 362 -18.69 -0.99 -13.29
N GLU A 363 -18.78 -2.21 -13.79
CA GLU A 363 -18.36 -3.41 -13.03
C GLU A 363 -16.85 -3.47 -12.81
N ALA A 364 -16.05 -3.14 -13.83
CA ALA A 364 -14.61 -3.09 -13.71
C ALA A 364 -14.18 -1.94 -12.80
N PHE A 365 -14.84 -0.78 -12.88
CA PHE A 365 -14.54 0.39 -12.07
C PHE A 365 -14.77 0.11 -10.58
N ASN A 366 -15.87 -0.55 -10.22
CA ASN A 366 -16.18 -0.84 -8.82
C ASN A 366 -15.08 -1.66 -8.15
N LYS A 367 -14.57 -2.70 -8.83
CA LYS A 367 -13.47 -3.52 -8.29
C LYS A 367 -12.13 -2.78 -8.26
N CYS A 368 -11.93 -1.79 -9.14
CA CYS A 368 -10.70 -1.00 -9.22
C CYS A 368 -10.81 0.33 -8.47
N PHE A 369 -11.88 0.57 -7.70
CA PHE A 369 -12.16 1.87 -7.07
C PHE A 369 -11.03 2.36 -6.15
N VAL A 370 -10.26 1.45 -5.56
CA VAL A 370 -9.10 1.78 -4.71
C VAL A 370 -7.92 2.37 -5.48
N ALA A 371 -7.88 2.20 -6.82
CA ALA A 371 -6.79 2.70 -7.65
C ALA A 371 -6.71 4.24 -7.63
N ASP A 372 -5.51 4.75 -7.79
CA ASP A 372 -5.22 6.18 -7.81
C ASP A 372 -5.37 6.80 -9.20
N PHE A 373 -5.06 6.01 -10.24
CA PHE A 373 -5.22 6.39 -11.63
C PHE A 373 -5.86 5.26 -12.45
N ILE A 374 -6.91 5.56 -13.20
CA ILE A 374 -7.61 4.60 -14.06
C ILE A 374 -7.82 5.23 -15.44
N PHE A 375 -7.41 4.52 -16.47
CA PHE A 375 -7.78 4.87 -17.83
C PHE A 375 -8.31 3.67 -18.60
N SER A 376 -9.21 3.92 -19.55
CA SER A 376 -9.70 2.89 -20.46
C SER A 376 -9.10 3.07 -21.84
N VAL A 377 -8.95 1.96 -22.56
CA VAL A 377 -8.52 1.92 -23.95
C VAL A 377 -9.62 1.30 -24.79
N SER A 378 -10.04 2.01 -25.81
CA SER A 378 -11.02 1.54 -26.80
C SER A 378 -10.44 1.53 -28.20
N ARG A 379 -10.80 0.51 -28.96
CA ARG A 379 -10.45 0.34 -30.38
C ARG A 379 -11.60 -0.36 -31.09
N THR A 380 -12.25 0.33 -32.01
CA THR A 380 -13.22 -0.27 -32.94
C THR A 380 -12.51 -1.18 -33.96
N ILE A 381 -13.26 -1.85 -34.81
CA ILE A 381 -12.68 -2.66 -35.89
C ILE A 381 -11.91 -1.77 -36.85
N GLU A 382 -12.47 -0.59 -37.18
CA GLU A 382 -11.84 0.40 -38.06
C GLU A 382 -10.56 0.97 -37.43
N ASP A 383 -10.60 1.29 -36.13
CA ASP A 383 -9.42 1.75 -35.39
C ASP A 383 -8.28 0.75 -35.45
N LYS A 384 -8.60 -0.57 -35.31
CA LYS A 384 -7.58 -1.63 -35.40
C LYS A 384 -6.93 -1.73 -36.77
N GLN A 385 -7.69 -1.49 -37.85
CA GLN A 385 -7.16 -1.47 -39.22
C GLN A 385 -6.24 -0.26 -39.48
N ASN A 386 -6.54 0.86 -38.84
CA ASN A 386 -5.82 2.12 -38.99
C ASN A 386 -4.76 2.37 -37.91
N ASN A 387 -4.48 1.38 -37.03
CA ASN A 387 -3.60 1.53 -35.88
C ASN A 387 -4.00 2.71 -34.95
N GLN A 388 -5.30 2.97 -34.82
CA GLN A 388 -5.87 4.04 -34.01
C GLN A 388 -6.56 3.47 -32.76
N GLY A 389 -6.96 4.37 -31.87
CA GLY A 389 -7.78 4.09 -30.71
C GLY A 389 -7.96 5.31 -29.85
N LYS A 390 -8.62 5.15 -28.72
CA LYS A 390 -8.85 6.25 -27.76
C LYS A 390 -8.50 5.80 -26.35
N ILE A 391 -7.96 6.74 -25.57
CA ILE A 391 -7.79 6.64 -24.11
C ILE A 391 -8.81 7.57 -23.46
N PHE A 392 -9.56 7.07 -22.48
CA PHE A 392 -10.42 7.85 -21.61
C PHE A 392 -9.91 7.78 -20.18
N ILE A 393 -9.66 8.94 -19.56
CA ILE A 393 -9.22 9.03 -18.17
C ILE A 393 -10.45 8.91 -17.27
N ALA A 394 -10.61 7.74 -16.67
CA ALA A 394 -11.79 7.42 -15.85
C ALA A 394 -11.63 7.89 -14.40
N LYS A 395 -10.39 7.95 -13.89
CA LYS A 395 -10.07 8.42 -12.54
C LYS A 395 -8.65 8.96 -12.48
N ASN A 396 -8.49 10.09 -11.81
CA ASN A 396 -7.18 10.69 -11.53
C ASN A 396 -7.22 11.39 -10.16
N ARG A 397 -6.57 10.80 -9.14
CA ARG A 397 -6.51 11.42 -7.81
C ARG A 397 -5.62 12.66 -7.75
N ASN A 398 -4.69 12.78 -8.69
CA ASN A 398 -3.68 13.85 -8.70
C ASN A 398 -4.00 14.98 -9.69
N GLY A 399 -5.17 14.96 -10.31
CA GLY A 399 -5.57 15.97 -11.27
C GLY A 399 -6.94 15.72 -11.91
N PRO A 400 -7.22 16.34 -13.05
CA PRO A 400 -8.49 16.20 -13.73
C PRO A 400 -8.70 14.81 -14.34
N ASP A 401 -9.96 14.38 -14.42
CA ASP A 401 -10.42 13.17 -15.10
C ASP A 401 -11.49 13.49 -16.16
N GLY A 402 -12.06 12.46 -16.79
CA GLY A 402 -13.08 12.59 -17.81
C GLY A 402 -12.57 13.01 -19.19
N MET A 403 -11.25 13.07 -19.42
CA MET A 403 -10.65 13.46 -20.68
C MET A 403 -10.48 12.29 -21.63
N ILE A 404 -10.62 12.60 -22.94
CA ILE A 404 -10.42 11.65 -24.03
C ILE A 404 -9.21 12.11 -24.85
N TYR A 405 -8.38 11.13 -25.22
CA TYR A 405 -7.21 11.32 -26.07
C TYR A 405 -7.24 10.30 -27.21
N ASP A 406 -6.99 10.76 -28.42
CA ASP A 406 -6.74 9.86 -29.55
C ASP A 406 -5.35 9.26 -29.43
N ILE A 407 -5.22 7.98 -29.78
CA ILE A 407 -3.94 7.27 -29.73
C ILE A 407 -3.63 6.64 -31.09
N PHE A 408 -2.35 6.54 -31.38
CA PHE A 408 -1.80 5.62 -32.35
C PHE A 408 -1.28 4.39 -31.59
N MET A 409 -1.74 3.20 -31.98
CA MET A 409 -1.35 1.94 -31.35
C MET A 409 -1.04 0.91 -32.43
N ASP A 410 0.25 0.64 -32.61
CA ASP A 410 0.74 -0.38 -33.52
C ASP A 410 1.19 -1.64 -32.74
N PRO A 411 0.39 -2.72 -32.81
CA PRO A 411 0.74 -3.96 -32.13
C PRO A 411 1.97 -4.65 -32.72
N SER A 412 2.36 -4.35 -33.95
CA SER A 412 3.51 -5.00 -34.61
C SER A 412 4.84 -4.67 -33.94
N ASN A 413 4.97 -3.47 -33.39
CA ASN A 413 6.16 -2.99 -32.66
C ASN A 413 5.86 -2.53 -31.23
N ALA A 414 4.76 -3.02 -30.65
CA ALA A 414 4.32 -2.69 -29.30
C ALA A 414 4.31 -1.16 -28.99
N CYS A 415 4.12 -0.33 -30.01
CA CYS A 415 4.18 1.13 -29.93
C CYS A 415 2.82 1.73 -29.60
N ILE A 416 2.77 2.60 -28.59
CA ILE A 416 1.59 3.36 -28.24
C ILE A 416 1.99 4.83 -28.07
N LYS A 417 1.32 5.73 -28.83
CA LYS A 417 1.54 7.16 -28.77
C LYS A 417 0.22 7.88 -28.54
N VAL A 418 0.18 8.79 -27.60
CA VAL A 418 -0.96 9.71 -27.42
C VAL A 418 -0.79 10.85 -28.40
N MET A 419 -1.81 11.07 -29.25
CA MET A 419 -1.76 12.10 -30.29
C MET A 419 -1.97 13.47 -29.66
N PRO A 420 -1.27 14.52 -30.16
CA PRO A 420 -1.57 15.87 -29.75
C PRO A 420 -3.01 16.21 -30.16
N LYS A 421 -3.73 16.99 -29.32
CA LYS A 421 -5.06 17.47 -29.69
C LYS A 421 -4.93 18.29 -30.97
N THR A 422 -5.48 17.80 -32.07
CA THR A 422 -5.58 18.56 -33.31
C THR A 422 -6.56 19.71 -33.06
N ILE A 423 -6.08 20.93 -33.08
CA ILE A 423 -6.93 22.11 -33.08
C ILE A 423 -7.64 22.11 -34.44
N ILE A 424 -8.85 21.57 -34.51
CA ILE A 424 -9.67 21.71 -35.68
C ILE A 424 -10.05 23.18 -35.74
N ALA A 425 -9.44 23.90 -36.69
CA ALA A 425 -9.71 25.31 -37.00
C ALA A 425 -11.08 25.42 -37.66
N ASN A 426 -12.15 25.04 -37.00
CA ASN A 426 -13.52 25.36 -37.39
C ASN A 426 -14.36 25.58 -36.13
N GLY A 427 -14.40 26.83 -35.68
CA GLY A 427 -15.54 27.53 -35.08
C GLY A 427 -16.13 27.02 -33.76
N THR A 428 -15.64 26.00 -33.14
CA THR A 428 -16.02 25.58 -31.76
C THR A 428 -14.79 25.68 -30.88
N MET A 429 -14.84 26.55 -29.89
CA MET A 429 -13.76 26.74 -28.93
C MET A 429 -13.29 25.42 -28.36
N PRO A 430 -11.98 25.10 -28.39
CA PRO A 430 -11.45 24.04 -27.58
C PRO A 430 -11.67 24.44 -26.11
N MET A 431 -12.38 23.66 -25.34
CA MET A 431 -12.32 23.77 -23.89
C MET A 431 -10.89 23.41 -23.47
N ASN A 432 -10.02 24.40 -23.44
CA ASN A 432 -8.83 24.36 -22.64
C ASN A 432 -9.31 24.05 -21.22
N PRO A 433 -8.72 23.12 -20.48
CA PRO A 433 -8.81 23.12 -19.04
C PRO A 433 -7.99 24.33 -18.54
N VAL A 434 -8.53 25.53 -18.74
CA VAL A 434 -8.14 26.66 -17.92
C VAL A 434 -8.53 26.21 -16.52
N ALA A 435 -7.55 26.05 -15.65
CA ALA A 435 -7.81 25.92 -14.23
C ALA A 435 -8.77 27.07 -13.88
N LEU A 436 -10.04 26.75 -13.70
CA LEU A 436 -11.04 27.71 -13.30
C LEU A 436 -10.52 28.35 -12.03
N THR A 437 -10.26 29.65 -12.07
CA THR A 437 -9.89 30.40 -10.88
C THR A 437 -10.95 30.19 -9.82
N ALA A 438 -10.57 30.16 -8.56
CA ALA A 438 -11.47 29.88 -7.42
C ALA A 438 -12.83 30.65 -7.48
N PRO A 439 -12.95 31.88 -8.01
CA PRO A 439 -14.23 32.55 -8.26
C PRO A 439 -15.11 31.83 -9.28
N ALA A 440 -14.56 31.38 -10.41
CA ALA A 440 -15.34 30.73 -11.48
C ALA A 440 -15.86 29.33 -11.09
N GLN A 441 -15.16 28.62 -10.21
CA GLN A 441 -15.65 27.38 -9.62
C GLN A 441 -16.84 27.61 -8.67
N LYS A 442 -16.80 28.72 -7.91
CA LYS A 442 -17.86 29.10 -6.99
C LYS A 442 -19.17 29.45 -7.71
N ASP A 443 -19.07 30.16 -8.83
CA ASP A 443 -20.22 30.54 -9.67
C ASP A 443 -20.84 29.32 -10.38
N LEU A 444 -20.03 28.37 -10.84
CA LEU A 444 -20.52 27.09 -11.40
C LEU A 444 -21.24 26.22 -10.38
N LEU A 445 -20.74 26.18 -9.14
CA LEU A 445 -21.37 25.46 -8.04
C LEU A 445 -22.67 26.13 -7.59
N GLN A 446 -22.73 27.47 -7.51
CA GLN A 446 -23.96 28.22 -7.19
C GLN A 446 -25.03 28.02 -8.27
N ASN A 447 -24.67 28.11 -9.54
CA ASN A 447 -25.61 27.88 -10.66
C ASN A 447 -26.13 26.43 -10.70
N LYS A 448 -25.32 25.43 -10.35
CA LYS A 448 -25.77 24.06 -10.17
C LYS A 448 -26.75 23.94 -8.99
N TYR A 449 -26.44 24.58 -7.86
CA TYR A 449 -27.28 24.54 -6.65
C TYR A 449 -28.65 25.19 -6.88
N GLU A 450 -28.70 26.32 -7.60
CA GLU A 450 -29.98 26.99 -7.96
C GLU A 450 -30.83 26.17 -8.94
N LYS A 451 -30.20 25.46 -9.89
CA LYS A 451 -30.91 24.53 -10.77
C LYS A 451 -31.52 23.34 -10.02
N PHE A 452 -30.85 22.86 -8.99
CA PHE A 452 -31.38 21.80 -8.12
C PHE A 452 -32.53 22.30 -7.25
N ARG A 453 -32.46 23.54 -6.76
CA ARG A 453 -33.50 24.16 -5.91
C ARG A 453 -34.80 24.49 -6.68
N LYS A 454 -34.72 24.72 -7.98
CA LYS A 454 -35.88 24.97 -8.85
C LYS A 454 -36.56 23.69 -9.35
N ARG A 455 -36.04 22.51 -9.04
CA ARG A 455 -36.60 21.19 -9.38
C ARG A 455 -37.27 20.47 -8.20
N LYS A 456 -37.32 21.10 -7.03
CA LYS A 456 -38.19 20.75 -5.92
C LYS A 456 -39.32 21.79 -5.83
#